data_1756407d0cc997e0bebb0bf2a8e97d58
#
_entry.id   1756407d0cc997e0bebb0bf2a8e97d58
#
_cell.length_a   1.000
_cell.length_b   1.000
_cell.length_c   1.000
_cell.angle_alpha   90.00
_cell.angle_beta   90.00
_cell.angle_gamma   90.00
#
_symmetry.space_group_name_H-M   'P 1'
#
loop_
_entity.id
_entity.type
_entity.pdbx_description
1 polymer ?
#
loop_
_entity_poly.entity_id
_entity_poly.type
_entity_poly.pdbx_seq_one_letter_code
_entity_poly.pdbx_strand_id
1 'polypeptide(L)'
;MKIKKLDRIMGLFFAISTVVLIYMFFTNREFFTWAFSRHQNILSWYIRPLFIIPIVIGAYKQSFSILFMSIFGLFTSMFWFPKPEVVDEQVHLFLEFEKNYLTSGWTTEKIVVCTLILLFFIFMIYTTWNRKWGQLLWIVIAGAVLKVIHSILSSGENGMALIKPAATGLVICIVIIVFIKNKKEKK
;
A
#
# COMPACT_ATOMS: atom_id res chain seq x y z
N MET A 1 -30.27 6.97 -7.96
CA MET A 1 -29.72 6.24 -9.11
C MET A 1 -28.50 6.93 -9.75
N LYS A 2 -28.52 8.26 -9.97
CA LYS A 2 -27.39 9.04 -10.56
C LYS A 2 -26.08 8.96 -9.75
N ILE A 3 -26.13 9.05 -8.41
CA ILE A 3 -24.94 9.02 -7.54
C ILE A 3 -24.20 7.68 -7.62
N LYS A 4 -24.92 6.55 -7.64
CA LYS A 4 -24.29 5.21 -7.77
C LYS A 4 -23.64 5.01 -9.14
N LYS A 5 -24.19 5.61 -10.20
CA LYS A 5 -23.59 5.56 -11.54
C LYS A 5 -22.28 6.37 -11.59
N LEU A 6 -22.27 7.57 -11.01
CA LEU A 6 -21.07 8.42 -10.93
C LEU A 6 -19.97 7.74 -10.11
N ASP A 7 -20.30 7.15 -8.96
CA ASP A 7 -19.37 6.40 -8.11
C ASP A 7 -18.67 5.27 -8.89
N ARG A 8 -19.41 4.51 -9.68
CA ARG A 8 -18.85 3.43 -10.52
C ARG A 8 -17.94 3.98 -11.63
N ILE A 9 -18.33 5.08 -12.30
CA ILE A 9 -17.54 5.70 -13.36
C ILE A 9 -16.22 6.23 -12.79
N MET A 10 -16.27 6.96 -11.67
CA MET A 10 -15.06 7.45 -10.99
C MET A 10 -14.18 6.32 -10.48
N GLY A 11 -14.79 5.26 -9.94
CA GLY A 11 -14.05 4.06 -9.53
C GLY A 11 -13.31 3.42 -10.70
N LEU A 12 -13.99 3.24 -11.83
CA LEU A 12 -13.38 2.69 -13.05
C LEU A 12 -12.24 3.58 -13.57
N PHE A 13 -12.43 4.90 -13.56
CA PHE A 13 -11.39 5.86 -13.94
C PHE A 13 -10.13 5.68 -13.11
N PHE A 14 -10.22 5.65 -11.77
CA PHE A 14 -9.06 5.45 -10.90
C PHE A 14 -8.45 4.05 -11.03
N ALA A 15 -9.26 3.01 -11.26
CA ALA A 15 -8.77 1.67 -11.51
C ALA A 15 -7.91 1.62 -12.79
N ILE A 16 -8.41 2.19 -13.89
CA ILE A 16 -7.67 2.28 -15.16
C ILE A 16 -6.40 3.13 -14.97
N SER A 17 -6.51 4.28 -14.29
CA SER A 17 -5.36 5.15 -14.00
C SER A 17 -4.28 4.42 -13.21
N THR A 18 -4.66 3.55 -12.26
CA THR A 18 -3.71 2.72 -11.50
C THR A 18 -2.99 1.72 -12.41
N VAL A 19 -3.73 1.06 -13.30
CA VAL A 19 -3.13 0.11 -14.27
C VAL A 19 -2.15 0.83 -15.21
N VAL A 20 -2.55 1.99 -15.74
CA VAL A 20 -1.69 2.82 -16.60
C VAL A 20 -0.45 3.27 -15.85
N LEU A 21 -0.59 3.70 -14.60
CA LEU A 21 0.54 4.10 -13.76
C LEU A 21 1.53 2.95 -13.55
N ILE A 22 1.03 1.76 -13.21
CA ILE A 22 1.86 0.56 -13.03
C ILE A 22 2.56 0.20 -14.35
N TYR A 23 1.84 0.22 -15.46
CA TYR A 23 2.42 -0.03 -16.78
C TYR A 23 3.55 0.97 -17.08
N MET A 24 3.32 2.28 -16.90
CA MET A 24 4.34 3.31 -17.10
C MET A 24 5.55 3.11 -16.18
N PHE A 25 5.31 2.72 -14.92
CA PHE A 25 6.38 2.49 -13.95
C PHE A 25 7.35 1.40 -14.39
N PHE A 26 6.87 0.34 -15.03
CA PHE A 26 7.73 -0.76 -15.48
C PHE A 26 8.24 -0.61 -16.93
N THR A 27 7.63 0.23 -17.76
CA THR A 27 8.01 0.39 -19.16
C THR A 27 8.79 1.66 -19.47
N ASN A 28 8.64 2.71 -18.62
CA ASN A 28 9.35 3.96 -18.80
C ASN A 28 10.47 4.11 -17.76
N ARG A 29 11.72 3.95 -18.23
CA ARG A 29 12.91 4.00 -17.38
C ARG A 29 13.11 5.35 -16.68
N GLU A 30 12.78 6.45 -17.34
CA GLU A 30 12.91 7.79 -16.77
C GLU A 30 11.92 7.98 -15.63
N PHE A 31 10.65 7.61 -15.86
CA PHE A 31 9.62 7.66 -14.82
C PHE A 31 9.96 6.75 -13.62
N PHE A 32 10.45 5.54 -13.87
CA PHE A 32 10.91 4.62 -12.83
C PHE A 32 12.01 5.25 -11.98
N THR A 33 13.05 5.77 -12.61
CA THR A 33 14.20 6.39 -11.93
C THR A 33 13.76 7.63 -11.14
N TRP A 34 12.91 8.47 -11.73
CA TRP A 34 12.35 9.64 -11.06
C TRP A 34 11.52 9.27 -9.84
N ALA A 35 10.63 8.29 -9.95
CA ALA A 35 9.80 7.84 -8.84
C ALA A 35 10.64 7.27 -7.68
N PHE A 36 11.66 6.46 -7.98
CA PHE A 36 12.59 5.95 -6.97
C PHE A 36 13.41 7.05 -6.31
N SER A 37 13.84 8.08 -7.05
CA SER A 37 14.57 9.21 -6.47
C SER A 37 13.73 9.95 -5.43
N ARG A 38 12.43 10.10 -5.67
CA ARG A 38 11.48 10.73 -4.73
C ARG A 38 11.13 9.79 -3.57
N HIS A 39 11.11 8.47 -3.82
CA HIS A 39 10.86 7.47 -2.77
C HIS A 39 11.98 7.39 -1.72
N GLN A 40 13.15 7.97 -1.97
CA GLN A 40 14.19 8.17 -0.96
C GLN A 40 13.73 9.07 0.21
N ASN A 41 12.63 9.81 0.04
CA ASN A 41 12.04 10.58 1.12
C ASN A 41 11.26 9.67 2.06
N ILE A 42 11.72 9.55 3.31
CA ILE A 42 11.16 8.64 4.32
C ILE A 42 9.69 8.94 4.63
N LEU A 43 9.20 10.17 4.41
CA LEU A 43 7.79 10.51 4.60
C LEU A 43 6.87 9.68 3.71
N SER A 44 7.34 9.29 2.50
CA SER A 44 6.60 8.39 1.61
C SER A 44 6.38 7.01 2.24
N TRP A 45 7.31 6.54 3.09
CA TRP A 45 7.24 5.26 3.79
C TRP A 45 6.21 5.28 4.94
N TYR A 46 6.11 6.42 5.64
CA TYR A 46 5.14 6.59 6.73
C TYR A 46 3.71 6.79 6.22
N ILE A 47 3.53 7.47 5.08
CA ILE A 47 2.18 7.74 4.55
C ILE A 47 1.56 6.51 3.88
N ARG A 48 2.35 5.63 3.26
CA ARG A 48 1.86 4.47 2.51
C ARG A 48 0.98 3.52 3.33
N PRO A 49 1.39 3.05 4.52
CA PRO A 49 0.52 2.19 5.33
C PRO A 49 -0.77 2.87 5.76
N LEU A 50 -0.81 4.21 5.85
CA LEU A 50 -2.02 4.94 6.22
C LEU A 50 -3.11 4.87 5.14
N PHE A 51 -2.77 4.53 3.88
CA PHE A 51 -3.76 4.29 2.83
C PHE A 51 -4.67 3.09 3.09
N ILE A 52 -4.30 2.17 3.99
CA ILE A 52 -5.21 1.13 4.48
C ILE A 52 -6.51 1.75 5.01
N ILE A 53 -6.44 2.90 5.68
CA ILE A 53 -7.59 3.57 6.31
C ILE A 53 -8.62 3.99 5.25
N PRO A 54 -8.30 4.82 4.25
CA PRO A 54 -9.28 5.22 3.24
C PRO A 54 -9.73 4.03 2.35
N ILE A 55 -8.90 3.00 2.13
CA ILE A 55 -9.32 1.76 1.46
C ILE A 55 -10.40 1.05 2.30
N VAL A 56 -10.19 0.90 3.62
CA VAL A 56 -11.18 0.35 4.55
C VAL A 56 -12.47 1.18 4.55
N ILE A 57 -12.37 2.52 4.56
CA ILE A 57 -13.53 3.40 4.50
C ILE A 57 -14.29 3.22 3.18
N GLY A 58 -13.59 3.13 2.05
CA GLY A 58 -14.19 2.90 0.73
C GLY A 58 -14.93 1.55 0.66
N ALA A 59 -14.28 0.48 1.12
CA ALA A 59 -14.88 -0.85 1.20
C ALA A 59 -16.07 -0.89 2.18
N TYR A 60 -15.94 -0.23 3.33
CA TYR A 60 -17.03 -0.11 4.30
C TYR A 60 -18.25 0.63 3.74
N LYS A 61 -18.05 1.73 3.03
CA LYS A 61 -19.11 2.50 2.37
C LYS A 61 -19.60 1.86 1.08
N GLN A 62 -18.96 0.77 0.63
CA GLN A 62 -19.22 0.14 -0.65
C GLN A 62 -19.14 1.12 -1.82
N SER A 63 -18.20 2.07 -1.73
CA SER A 63 -17.94 3.09 -2.74
C SER A 63 -16.72 2.71 -3.57
N PHE A 64 -16.95 2.47 -4.86
CA PHE A 64 -15.89 2.14 -5.81
C PHE A 64 -14.94 3.32 -6.04
N SER A 65 -15.46 4.56 -6.07
CA SER A 65 -14.65 5.75 -6.25
C SER A 65 -13.67 5.95 -5.11
N ILE A 66 -14.13 5.88 -3.85
CA ILE A 66 -13.24 6.03 -2.68
C ILE A 66 -12.22 4.89 -2.65
N LEU A 67 -12.65 3.65 -2.91
CA LEU A 67 -11.79 2.48 -2.89
C LEU A 67 -10.64 2.60 -3.91
N PHE A 68 -10.96 2.80 -5.19
CA PHE A 68 -9.95 2.85 -6.24
C PHE A 68 -9.13 4.15 -6.23
N MET A 69 -9.70 5.28 -5.82
CA MET A 69 -8.95 6.52 -5.57
C MET A 69 -7.90 6.31 -4.47
N SER A 70 -8.24 5.57 -3.42
CA SER A 70 -7.31 5.26 -2.32
C SER A 70 -6.19 4.32 -2.77
N ILE A 71 -6.50 3.32 -3.60
CA ILE A 71 -5.50 2.43 -4.19
C ILE A 71 -4.58 3.23 -5.13
N PHE A 72 -5.13 4.09 -5.97
CA PHE A 72 -4.35 4.99 -6.82
C PHE A 72 -3.44 5.90 -5.98
N GLY A 73 -3.98 6.50 -4.90
CA GLY A 73 -3.22 7.29 -3.96
C GLY A 73 -2.07 6.52 -3.30
N LEU A 74 -2.29 5.25 -2.92
CA LEU A 74 -1.25 4.38 -2.38
C LEU A 74 -0.07 4.21 -3.36
N PHE A 75 -0.34 3.97 -4.64
CA PHE A 75 0.71 3.83 -5.64
C PHE A 75 1.42 5.15 -5.92
N THR A 76 0.68 6.25 -6.06
CA THR A 76 1.26 7.58 -6.33
C THR A 76 2.00 8.15 -5.13
N SER A 77 1.68 7.75 -3.90
CA SER A 77 2.32 8.28 -2.68
C SER A 77 3.83 8.04 -2.61
N MET A 78 4.34 7.12 -3.41
CA MET A 78 5.77 6.86 -3.56
C MET A 78 6.54 8.12 -3.99
N PHE A 79 5.94 9.01 -4.76
CA PHE A 79 6.59 10.19 -5.33
C PHE A 79 5.93 11.53 -4.97
N TRP A 80 5.11 11.57 -3.91
CA TRP A 80 4.46 12.82 -3.47
C TRP A 80 5.44 13.83 -2.86
N PHE A 81 6.50 13.32 -2.23
CA PHE A 81 7.49 14.16 -1.57
C PHE A 81 8.68 14.44 -2.50
N PRO A 82 9.35 15.60 -2.38
CA PRO A 82 10.55 15.88 -3.16
C PRO A 82 11.68 14.92 -2.81
N LYS A 83 12.63 14.75 -3.73
CA LYS A 83 13.89 14.06 -3.43
C LYS A 83 14.58 14.78 -2.28
N PRO A 84 15.01 14.08 -1.22
CA PRO A 84 15.72 14.71 -0.10
C PRO A 84 17.14 15.13 -0.53
N GLU A 85 17.66 16.19 0.10
CA GLU A 85 19.05 16.63 -0.12
C GLU A 85 20.04 15.64 0.47
N VAL A 86 19.74 15.11 1.66
CA VAL A 86 20.52 14.06 2.34
C VAL A 86 19.64 12.82 2.46
N VAL A 87 20.14 11.71 1.93
CA VAL A 87 19.45 10.42 2.00
C VAL A 87 20.02 9.62 3.16
N ASP A 88 19.16 9.05 3.98
CA ASP A 88 19.54 8.07 5.01
C ASP A 88 20.19 6.85 4.33
N GLU A 89 21.32 6.40 4.84
CA GLU A 89 22.10 5.32 4.23
C GLU A 89 21.32 3.99 4.18
N GLN A 90 20.59 3.66 5.23
CA GLN A 90 19.79 2.44 5.26
C GLN A 90 18.64 2.51 4.27
N VAL A 91 18.00 3.69 4.12
CA VAL A 91 16.97 3.94 3.11
C VAL A 91 17.54 3.77 1.71
N HIS A 92 18.72 4.33 1.46
CA HIS A 92 19.38 4.22 0.16
C HIS A 92 19.66 2.76 -0.21
N LEU A 93 20.33 2.03 0.68
CA LEU A 93 20.69 0.61 0.48
C LEU A 93 19.45 -0.27 0.29
N PHE A 94 18.39 -0.04 1.08
CA PHE A 94 17.15 -0.77 0.91
C PHE A 94 16.49 -0.50 -0.44
N LEU A 95 16.44 0.76 -0.88
CA LEU A 95 15.85 1.11 -2.17
C LEU A 95 16.68 0.63 -3.37
N GLU A 96 17.99 0.54 -3.25
CA GLU A 96 18.82 -0.09 -4.27
C GLU A 96 18.52 -1.59 -4.39
N PHE A 97 18.38 -2.28 -3.25
CA PHE A 97 17.92 -3.65 -3.22
C PHE A 97 16.54 -3.79 -3.89
N GLU A 98 15.54 -2.97 -3.48
CA GLU A 98 14.18 -3.02 -4.03
C GLU A 98 14.16 -2.74 -5.54
N LYS A 99 14.96 -1.78 -6.00
CA LYS A 99 15.12 -1.47 -7.42
C LYS A 99 15.68 -2.65 -8.21
N ASN A 100 16.75 -3.28 -7.71
CA ASN A 100 17.35 -4.46 -8.31
C ASN A 100 16.38 -5.65 -8.28
N TYR A 101 15.65 -5.85 -7.18
CA TYR A 101 14.62 -6.85 -7.07
C TYR A 101 13.51 -6.66 -8.11
N LEU A 102 13.03 -5.44 -8.33
CA LEU A 102 11.96 -5.17 -9.32
C LEU A 102 12.44 -5.28 -10.76
N THR A 103 13.71 -4.95 -11.06
CA THR A 103 14.26 -4.97 -12.44
C THR A 103 14.87 -6.31 -12.84
N SER A 104 15.22 -7.18 -11.88
CA SER A 104 15.66 -8.55 -12.19
C SER A 104 14.49 -9.39 -12.73
N GLY A 105 14.78 -10.43 -13.49
CA GLY A 105 13.78 -11.31 -14.11
C GLY A 105 12.76 -11.90 -13.13
N TRP A 106 11.67 -12.47 -13.63
CA TRP A 106 10.65 -13.11 -12.83
C TRP A 106 11.16 -14.40 -12.20
N THR A 107 11.03 -14.52 -10.89
CA THR A 107 11.33 -15.73 -10.11
C THR A 107 10.04 -16.25 -9.46
N THR A 108 10.04 -17.52 -9.05
CA THR A 108 8.91 -18.11 -8.32
C THR A 108 8.60 -17.31 -7.05
N GLU A 109 9.64 -16.85 -6.34
CA GLU A 109 9.50 -16.01 -5.15
C GLU A 109 8.71 -14.73 -5.45
N LYS A 110 9.06 -14.00 -6.52
CA LYS A 110 8.36 -12.76 -6.91
C LYS A 110 6.90 -13.01 -7.23
N ILE A 111 6.61 -14.11 -7.93
CA ILE A 111 5.22 -14.49 -8.25
C ILE A 111 4.44 -14.74 -6.96
N VAL A 112 5.04 -15.47 -6.01
CA VAL A 112 4.43 -15.74 -4.68
C VAL A 112 4.18 -14.42 -3.94
N VAL A 113 5.18 -13.54 -3.86
CA VAL A 113 5.06 -12.24 -3.17
C VAL A 113 3.97 -11.36 -3.82
N CYS A 114 3.95 -11.25 -5.14
CA CYS A 114 2.89 -10.51 -5.84
C CYS A 114 1.51 -11.09 -5.57
N THR A 115 1.39 -12.42 -5.57
CA THR A 115 0.13 -13.11 -5.27
C THR A 115 -0.32 -12.83 -3.83
N LEU A 116 0.59 -12.90 -2.85
CA LEU A 116 0.28 -12.58 -1.45
C LEU A 116 -0.17 -11.13 -1.26
N ILE A 117 0.45 -10.17 -1.97
CA ILE A 117 0.02 -8.77 -1.94
C ILE A 117 -1.39 -8.62 -2.51
N LEU A 118 -1.70 -9.25 -3.63
CA LEU A 118 -3.04 -9.23 -4.20
C LEU A 118 -4.09 -9.85 -3.26
N LEU A 119 -3.78 -11.02 -2.69
CA LEU A 119 -4.65 -11.68 -1.71
C LEU A 119 -4.87 -10.82 -0.47
N PHE A 120 -3.83 -10.15 0.04
CA PHE A 120 -3.96 -9.21 1.15
C PHE A 120 -5.01 -8.13 0.86
N PHE A 121 -4.95 -7.46 -0.28
CA PHE A 121 -5.93 -6.44 -0.65
C PHE A 121 -7.33 -7.03 -0.87
N ILE A 122 -7.44 -8.17 -1.54
CA ILE A 122 -8.72 -8.84 -1.78
C ILE A 122 -9.39 -9.20 -0.45
N PHE A 123 -8.67 -9.85 0.46
CA PHE A 123 -9.22 -10.25 1.76
C PHE A 123 -9.53 -9.05 2.66
N MET A 124 -8.70 -8.02 2.65
CA MET A 124 -8.94 -6.78 3.38
C MET A 124 -10.23 -6.09 2.90
N ILE A 125 -10.42 -5.96 1.59
CA ILE A 125 -11.63 -5.39 1.01
C ILE A 125 -12.84 -6.28 1.30
N TYR A 126 -12.73 -7.59 1.09
CA TYR A 126 -13.81 -8.55 1.33
C TYR A 126 -14.29 -8.56 2.79
N THR A 127 -13.36 -8.63 3.74
CA THR A 127 -13.71 -8.65 5.17
C THR A 127 -14.33 -7.34 5.62
N THR A 128 -13.85 -6.20 5.12
CA THR A 128 -14.42 -4.89 5.40
C THR A 128 -15.83 -4.74 4.80
N TRP A 129 -15.99 -5.15 3.55
CA TRP A 129 -17.27 -5.11 2.84
C TRP A 129 -18.35 -5.90 3.58
N ASN A 130 -17.97 -7.06 4.12
CA ASN A 130 -18.85 -7.96 4.88
C ASN A 130 -18.86 -7.67 6.39
N ARG A 131 -18.28 -6.55 6.87
CA ARG A 131 -18.27 -6.12 8.28
C ARG A 131 -17.57 -7.12 9.23
N LYS A 132 -16.67 -7.95 8.75
CA LYS A 132 -15.93 -8.95 9.53
C LYS A 132 -14.70 -8.32 10.20
N TRP A 133 -14.92 -7.41 11.15
CA TRP A 133 -13.89 -6.56 11.76
C TRP A 133 -12.74 -7.33 12.41
N GLY A 134 -13.04 -8.45 13.09
CA GLY A 134 -11.99 -9.30 13.68
C GLY A 134 -11.07 -9.90 12.63
N GLN A 135 -11.62 -10.40 11.51
CA GLN A 135 -10.81 -10.93 10.42
C GLN A 135 -9.99 -9.81 9.74
N LEU A 136 -10.58 -8.62 9.57
CA LEU A 136 -9.86 -7.46 9.05
C LEU A 136 -8.62 -7.12 9.88
N LEU A 137 -8.75 -7.07 11.21
CA LEU A 137 -7.63 -6.79 12.10
C LEU A 137 -6.51 -7.83 11.94
N TRP A 138 -6.86 -9.12 11.90
CA TRP A 138 -5.87 -10.18 11.68
C TRP A 138 -5.17 -10.08 10.33
N ILE A 139 -5.90 -9.73 9.26
CA ILE A 139 -5.32 -9.55 7.93
C ILE A 139 -4.33 -8.38 7.93
N VAL A 140 -4.68 -7.25 8.56
CA VAL A 140 -3.81 -6.07 8.62
C VAL A 140 -2.54 -6.35 9.42
N ILE A 141 -2.68 -7.02 10.57
CA ILE A 141 -1.54 -7.43 11.41
C ILE A 141 -0.64 -8.41 10.64
N ALA A 142 -1.23 -9.47 10.10
CA ALA A 142 -0.48 -10.50 9.36
C ALA A 142 0.24 -9.89 8.14
N GLY A 143 -0.42 -9.01 7.39
CA GLY A 143 0.20 -8.33 6.25
C GLY A 143 1.39 -7.46 6.63
N ALA A 144 1.30 -6.70 7.73
CA ALA A 144 2.40 -5.88 8.23
C ALA A 144 3.58 -6.76 8.71
N VAL A 145 3.30 -7.83 9.47
CA VAL A 145 4.32 -8.75 9.97
C VAL A 145 5.01 -9.47 8.81
N LEU A 146 4.25 -10.03 7.87
CA LEU A 146 4.81 -10.72 6.70
C LEU A 146 5.66 -9.80 5.85
N LYS A 147 5.24 -8.53 5.66
CA LYS A 147 6.04 -7.55 4.92
C LYS A 147 7.38 -7.28 5.60
N VAL A 148 7.40 -7.09 6.92
CA VAL A 148 8.64 -6.84 7.68
C VAL A 148 9.55 -8.08 7.63
N ILE A 149 9.00 -9.27 7.87
CA ILE A 149 9.77 -10.53 7.80
C ILE A 149 10.38 -10.71 6.40
N HIS A 150 9.59 -10.58 5.34
CA HIS A 150 10.08 -10.69 3.97
C HIS A 150 11.19 -9.66 3.70
N SER A 151 11.01 -8.42 4.15
CA SER A 151 12.00 -7.36 3.95
C SER A 151 13.35 -7.69 4.62
N ILE A 152 13.32 -8.18 5.86
CA ILE A 152 14.53 -8.56 6.60
C ILE A 152 15.20 -9.78 5.96
N LEU A 153 14.43 -10.81 5.59
CA LEU A 153 14.95 -12.02 4.98
C LEU A 153 15.59 -11.77 3.60
N SER A 154 15.02 -10.83 2.82
CA SER A 154 15.45 -10.57 1.45
C SER A 154 16.57 -9.52 1.36
N SER A 155 16.61 -8.52 2.25
CA SER A 155 17.60 -7.43 2.23
C SER A 155 18.50 -7.35 3.46
N GLY A 156 18.41 -8.32 4.38
CA GLY A 156 19.22 -8.37 5.59
C GLY A 156 18.96 -7.15 6.50
N GLU A 157 20.02 -6.59 7.08
CA GLU A 157 19.93 -5.44 7.99
C GLU A 157 19.32 -4.19 7.36
N ASN A 158 19.44 -4.03 6.05
CA ASN A 158 18.84 -2.90 5.33
C ASN A 158 17.30 -2.91 5.39
N GLY A 159 16.70 -4.09 5.53
CA GLY A 159 15.25 -4.25 5.72
C GLY A 159 14.73 -3.69 7.04
N MET A 160 15.60 -3.45 8.02
CA MET A 160 15.23 -2.85 9.31
C MET A 160 14.73 -1.40 9.15
N ALA A 161 15.12 -0.70 8.10
CA ALA A 161 14.61 0.64 7.80
C ALA A 161 13.08 0.70 7.68
N LEU A 162 12.44 -0.42 7.28
CA LEU A 162 10.98 -0.54 7.18
C LEU A 162 10.26 -0.72 8.52
N ILE A 163 10.94 -1.15 9.59
CA ILE A 163 10.29 -1.52 10.87
C ILE A 163 9.55 -0.32 11.46
N LYS A 164 10.21 0.84 11.57
CA LYS A 164 9.61 2.04 12.18
C LYS A 164 8.36 2.52 11.41
N PRO A 165 8.41 2.74 10.07
CA PRO A 165 7.22 3.11 9.30
C PRO A 165 6.11 2.06 9.36
N ALA A 166 6.44 0.77 9.28
CA ALA A 166 5.47 -0.31 9.34
C ALA A 166 4.79 -0.41 10.70
N ALA A 167 5.55 -0.35 11.81
CA ALA A 167 5.02 -0.41 13.16
C ALA A 167 4.12 0.81 13.45
N THR A 168 4.59 2.02 13.11
CA THR A 168 3.81 3.26 13.28
C THR A 168 2.50 3.20 12.51
N GLY A 169 2.57 2.81 11.22
CA GLY A 169 1.40 2.67 10.38
C GLY A 169 0.43 1.60 10.89
N LEU A 170 0.94 0.46 11.35
CA LEU A 170 0.13 -0.62 11.91
C LEU A 170 -0.63 -0.17 13.16
N VAL A 171 0.04 0.49 14.11
CA VAL A 171 -0.60 1.00 15.33
C VAL A 171 -1.73 1.97 14.99
N ILE A 172 -1.47 2.94 14.10
CA ILE A 172 -2.48 3.92 13.68
C ILE A 172 -3.66 3.21 13.01
N CYS A 173 -3.41 2.26 12.10
CA CYS A 173 -4.45 1.51 11.43
C CYS A 173 -5.31 0.71 12.41
N ILE A 174 -4.69 0.01 13.38
CA ILE A 174 -5.42 -0.76 14.40
C ILE A 174 -6.31 0.17 15.22
N VAL A 175 -5.78 1.28 15.73
CA VAL A 175 -6.54 2.24 16.55
C VAL A 175 -7.77 2.74 15.77
N ILE A 176 -7.59 3.14 14.52
CA ILE A 176 -8.68 3.67 13.70
C ILE A 176 -9.71 2.59 13.36
N ILE A 177 -9.28 1.37 13.00
CA ILE A 177 -10.20 0.26 12.69
C ILE A 177 -11.03 -0.11 13.94
N VAL A 178 -10.39 -0.21 15.12
CA VAL A 178 -11.08 -0.48 16.39
C VAL A 178 -12.05 0.65 16.75
N PHE A 179 -11.66 1.91 16.55
CA PHE A 179 -12.54 3.04 16.75
C PHE A 179 -13.78 2.99 15.86
N ILE A 180 -13.60 2.69 14.55
CA ILE A 180 -14.72 2.55 13.61
C ILE A 180 -15.63 1.39 14.01
N LYS A 181 -15.04 0.22 14.39
CA LYS A 181 -15.79 -0.92 14.91
C LYS A 181 -16.66 -0.54 16.09
N ASN A 182 -16.05 0.00 17.16
CA ASN A 182 -16.75 0.31 18.42
C ASN A 182 -17.86 1.37 18.24
N LYS A 183 -17.65 2.35 17.37
CA LYS A 183 -18.67 3.36 17.03
C LYS A 183 -19.89 2.74 16.34
N LYS A 184 -19.74 1.60 15.69
CA LYS A 184 -20.81 0.93 14.92
C LYS A 184 -21.56 -0.12 15.74
N GLU A 185 -20.90 -0.74 16.70
CA GLU A 185 -21.56 -1.68 17.63
C GLU A 185 -22.46 -0.97 18.66
N LYS A 186 -22.27 0.35 18.86
CA LYS A 186 -23.10 1.20 19.73
C LYS A 186 -24.33 1.83 19.05
N LYS A 187 -24.54 1.61 17.76
CA LYS A 187 -25.69 2.06 16.98
C LYS A 187 -26.55 0.89 16.51
#